data_b2f1177b89cf51cf347e629c66162c05
#
_entry.id   b2f1177b89cf51cf347e629c66162c05
#
_cell.length_a   1.000
_cell.length_b   1.000
_cell.length_c   1.000
_cell.angle_alpha   90.00
_cell.angle_beta   90.00
_cell.angle_gamma   90.00
#
_symmetry.space_group_name_H-M   'P 1'
#
loop_
_entity.id
_entity.type
_entity.pdbx_description
1 polymer ?
#
loop_
_entity_poly.entity_id
_entity_poly.type
_entity_poly.pdbx_seq_one_letter_code
_entity_poly.pdbx_strand_id
1 'polypeptide(L)'
;MITGIQELEKAALEIRVNLLKLCNKEVIHIGGDLSVTDVMTVLWQYQMNYNPDDIYNENRDRFVLSKGHASAVTSFNQAAIGCFPAQSVIDEYATDQGRFSMHSCNLASRRRPAHW
;
A
#
# COMPACT_ATOMS: atom_id res chain seq x y z
N MET A 1 -12.22 -10.04 7.05
CA MET A 1 -11.71 -8.98 7.93
C MET A 1 -10.71 -9.54 8.92
N ILE A 2 -9.60 -8.86 9.11
CA ILE A 2 -8.58 -9.32 10.07
C ILE A 2 -9.05 -9.06 11.48
N THR A 3 -9.00 -10.10 12.33
CA THR A 3 -9.50 -10.03 13.70
C THR A 3 -8.48 -10.38 14.76
N GLY A 4 -7.26 -10.81 14.39
CA GLY A 4 -6.28 -11.25 15.37
C GLY A 4 -4.84 -11.11 14.89
N ILE A 5 -3.92 -11.30 15.85
CA ILE A 5 -2.48 -11.13 15.61
C ILE A 5 -1.95 -12.11 14.57
N GLN A 6 -2.41 -13.37 14.61
CA GLN A 6 -1.93 -14.36 13.64
C GLN A 6 -2.30 -14.00 12.21
N GLU A 7 -3.50 -13.46 12.02
CA GLU A 7 -3.93 -12.98 10.70
C GLU A 7 -3.12 -11.79 10.25
N LEU A 8 -2.78 -10.89 11.17
CA LEU A 8 -1.94 -9.73 10.88
C LEU A 8 -0.52 -10.15 10.52
N GLU A 9 0.04 -11.11 11.22
CA GLU A 9 1.37 -11.63 10.90
C GLU A 9 1.41 -12.26 9.51
N LYS A 10 0.38 -13.03 9.17
CA LYS A 10 0.24 -13.60 7.83
C LYS A 10 0.10 -12.52 6.76
N ALA A 11 -0.71 -11.51 7.02
CA ALA A 11 -0.89 -10.40 6.10
C ALA A 11 0.43 -9.64 5.89
N ALA A 12 1.19 -9.39 6.95
CA ALA A 12 2.48 -8.72 6.85
C ALA A 12 3.47 -9.57 6.04
N LEU A 13 3.45 -10.89 6.22
CA LEU A 13 4.29 -11.79 5.43
C LEU A 13 3.94 -11.71 3.94
N GLU A 14 2.67 -11.68 3.60
CA GLU A 14 2.23 -11.55 2.21
C GLU A 14 2.68 -10.22 1.60
N ILE A 15 2.65 -9.13 2.36
CA ILE A 15 3.19 -7.85 1.91
C ILE A 15 4.68 -7.96 1.63
N ARG A 16 5.45 -8.61 2.51
CA ARG A 16 6.89 -8.80 2.31
C ARG A 16 7.18 -9.64 1.08
N VAL A 17 6.40 -10.69 0.84
CA VAL A 17 6.56 -11.51 -0.36
C VAL A 17 6.33 -10.67 -1.62
N ASN A 18 5.30 -9.84 -1.63
CA ASN A 18 5.02 -8.98 -2.76
C ASN A 18 6.12 -7.92 -2.96
N LEU A 19 6.67 -7.38 -1.88
CA LEU A 19 7.80 -6.46 -1.97
C LEU A 19 9.02 -7.12 -2.59
N LEU A 20 9.30 -8.37 -2.23
CA LEU A 20 10.41 -9.11 -2.83
C LEU A 20 10.18 -9.41 -4.30
N LYS A 21 8.95 -9.74 -4.68
CA LYS A 21 8.60 -9.92 -6.10
C LYS A 21 8.83 -8.65 -6.89
N LEU A 22 8.42 -7.52 -6.35
CA LEU A 22 8.63 -6.23 -7.00
C LEU A 22 10.12 -5.88 -7.05
N CYS A 23 10.85 -6.12 -5.97
CA CYS A 23 12.29 -5.86 -5.89
C CYS A 23 13.09 -6.66 -6.92
N ASN A 24 12.62 -7.86 -7.25
CA ASN A 24 13.23 -8.69 -8.29
C ASN A 24 13.04 -8.13 -9.69
N LYS A 25 12.03 -7.31 -9.88
CA LYS A 25 11.68 -6.72 -11.19
C LYS A 25 12.17 -5.29 -11.33
N GLU A 26 12.06 -4.49 -10.27
CA GLU A 26 12.33 -3.07 -10.29
C GLU A 26 13.22 -2.65 -9.13
N VAL A 27 13.91 -1.53 -9.28
CA VAL A 27 14.63 -0.91 -8.17
C VAL A 27 13.63 -0.21 -7.26
N ILE A 28 13.60 -0.60 -5.99
CA ILE A 28 12.75 0.02 -4.98
C ILE A 28 13.57 0.32 -3.72
N HIS A 29 13.04 1.13 -2.85
CA HIS A 29 13.66 1.40 -1.54
C HIS A 29 13.29 0.30 -0.55
N ILE A 30 13.79 -0.92 -0.78
CA ILE A 30 13.35 -2.12 -0.06
C ILE A 30 13.57 -2.03 1.45
N GLY A 31 14.67 -1.45 1.88
CA GLY A 31 14.92 -1.28 3.31
C GLY A 31 13.89 -0.39 3.98
N GLY A 32 13.52 0.72 3.34
CA GLY A 32 12.47 1.61 3.83
C GLY A 32 11.10 0.95 3.84
N ASP A 33 10.80 0.19 2.79
CA ASP A 33 9.54 -0.54 2.69
C ASP A 33 9.43 -1.63 3.76
N LEU A 34 10.48 -2.44 3.92
CA LEU A 34 10.47 -3.53 4.91
C LEU A 34 10.42 -3.02 6.33
N SER A 35 11.07 -1.88 6.62
CA SER A 35 11.17 -1.35 7.99
C SER A 35 9.81 -0.93 8.56
N VAL A 36 8.84 -0.60 7.70
CA VAL A 36 7.51 -0.14 8.14
C VAL A 36 6.39 -1.12 7.80
N THR A 37 6.73 -2.31 7.31
CA THR A 37 5.72 -3.27 6.85
C THR A 37 4.72 -3.62 7.96
N ASP A 38 5.17 -3.93 9.16
CA ASP A 38 4.27 -4.30 10.24
C ASP A 38 3.33 -3.16 10.63
N VAL A 39 3.87 -1.95 10.77
CA VAL A 39 3.08 -0.76 11.10
C VAL A 39 2.05 -0.49 10.00
N MET A 40 2.46 -0.52 8.76
CA MET A 40 1.58 -0.25 7.62
C MET A 40 0.48 -1.30 7.50
N THR A 41 0.82 -2.56 7.75
CA THR A 41 -0.15 -3.65 7.72
C THR A 41 -1.22 -3.46 8.80
N VAL A 42 -0.82 -3.13 10.01
CA VAL A 42 -1.76 -2.87 11.11
C VAL A 42 -2.65 -1.67 10.79
N LEU A 43 -2.06 -0.58 10.32
CA LEU A 43 -2.83 0.63 10.00
C LEU A 43 -3.87 0.37 8.92
N TRP A 44 -3.44 -0.12 7.77
CA TRP A 44 -4.31 -0.26 6.61
C TRP A 44 -5.29 -1.43 6.71
N GLN A 45 -4.84 -2.55 7.24
CA GLN A 45 -5.64 -3.77 7.20
C GLN A 45 -6.43 -4.03 8.49
N TYR A 46 -6.20 -3.25 9.54
CA TYR A 46 -6.87 -3.48 10.80
C TYR A 46 -7.41 -2.20 11.45
N GLN A 47 -6.56 -1.19 11.63
CA GLN A 47 -6.88 -0.06 12.51
C GLN A 47 -7.66 1.06 11.83
N MET A 48 -7.31 1.41 10.60
CA MET A 48 -7.89 2.58 9.94
C MET A 48 -9.34 2.37 9.53
N ASN A 49 -10.14 3.40 9.75
CA ASN A 49 -11.49 3.46 9.18
C ASN A 49 -11.39 3.95 7.74
N TYR A 50 -11.22 3.01 6.83
CA TYR A 50 -11.06 3.30 5.42
C TYR A 50 -11.74 2.21 4.60
N ASN A 51 -12.72 2.62 3.77
CA ASN A 51 -13.45 1.70 2.90
C ASN A 51 -13.12 2.03 1.45
N PRO A 52 -12.48 1.12 0.71
CA PRO A 52 -12.16 1.36 -0.70
C PRO A 52 -13.40 1.55 -1.58
N ASP A 53 -14.57 1.12 -1.13
CA ASP A 53 -15.82 1.31 -1.87
C ASP A 53 -16.47 2.66 -1.56
N ASP A 54 -15.97 3.40 -0.58
CA ASP A 54 -16.50 4.70 -0.18
C ASP A 54 -15.35 5.64 0.18
N ILE A 55 -14.54 5.98 -0.81
CA ILE A 55 -13.30 6.73 -0.62
C ILE A 55 -13.52 8.20 -0.28
N TYR A 56 -14.75 8.71 -0.45
CA TYR A 56 -15.09 10.10 -0.13
C TYR A 56 -15.82 10.25 1.20
N ASN A 57 -15.93 9.18 1.99
CA ASN A 57 -16.58 9.23 3.29
C ASN A 57 -15.88 10.26 4.18
N GLU A 58 -16.64 11.22 4.70
CA GLU A 58 -16.10 12.30 5.53
C GLU A 58 -15.51 11.81 6.84
N ASN A 59 -15.97 10.67 7.33
CA ASN A 59 -15.51 10.06 8.58
C ASN A 59 -14.35 9.11 8.40
N ARG A 60 -13.81 8.99 7.18
CA ARG A 60 -12.67 8.11 6.93
C ARG A 60 -11.41 8.62 7.62
N ASP A 61 -10.56 7.70 7.99
CA ASP A 61 -9.20 8.07 8.41
C ASP A 61 -8.39 8.51 7.20
N ARG A 62 -7.53 9.47 7.39
CA ARG A 62 -6.67 10.01 6.34
C ARG A 62 -5.24 9.62 6.60
N PHE A 63 -4.58 9.15 5.56
CA PHE A 63 -3.21 8.71 5.63
C PHE A 63 -2.30 9.67 4.86
N VAL A 64 -1.23 10.09 5.50
CA VAL A 64 -0.18 10.89 4.86
C VAL A 64 1.15 10.19 5.09
N LEU A 65 1.82 9.85 3.99
CA LEU A 65 3.12 9.17 4.05
C LEU A 65 4.24 10.21 4.06
N SER A 66 4.75 10.51 5.26
CA SER A 66 5.87 11.42 5.42
C SER A 66 7.16 10.88 4.82
N LYS A 67 7.33 9.56 4.89
CA LYS A 67 8.45 8.82 4.30
C LYS A 67 8.06 8.41 2.87
N GLY A 68 8.10 9.38 1.94
CA GLY A 68 7.55 9.19 0.60
C GLY A 68 8.14 8.01 -0.18
N HIS A 69 9.39 7.63 0.08
CA HIS A 69 10.03 6.51 -0.59
C HIS A 69 9.52 5.13 -0.14
N ALA A 70 8.65 5.06 0.86
CA ALA A 70 7.98 3.83 1.27
C ALA A 70 6.64 3.63 0.52
N SER A 71 6.57 4.03 -0.74
CA SER A 71 5.34 3.98 -1.53
C SER A 71 4.93 2.56 -1.90
N ALA A 72 5.89 1.65 -2.09
CA ALA A 72 5.57 0.27 -2.49
C ALA A 72 4.80 -0.46 -1.39
N VAL A 73 5.25 -0.38 -0.14
CA VAL A 73 4.54 -1.03 0.97
C VAL A 73 3.16 -0.43 1.17
N THR A 74 3.02 0.88 0.96
CA THR A 74 1.71 1.55 1.01
C THR A 74 0.78 1.01 -0.07
N SER A 75 1.27 0.91 -1.30
CA SER A 75 0.49 0.42 -2.43
C SER A 75 0.04 -1.03 -2.24
N PHE A 76 0.91 -1.89 -1.73
CA PHE A 76 0.53 -3.28 -1.47
C PHE A 76 -0.50 -3.40 -0.36
N ASN A 77 -0.45 -2.55 0.67
CA ASN A 77 -1.48 -2.54 1.70
C ASN A 77 -2.82 -2.04 1.17
N GLN A 78 -2.81 -1.04 0.31
CA GLN A 78 -4.02 -0.57 -0.36
C GLN A 78 -4.60 -1.67 -1.24
N ALA A 79 -3.76 -2.42 -1.95
CA ALA A 79 -4.20 -3.57 -2.73
C ALA A 79 -4.83 -4.65 -1.83
N ALA A 80 -4.25 -4.91 -0.68
CA ALA A 80 -4.75 -5.91 0.25
C ALA A 80 -6.16 -5.62 0.75
N ILE A 81 -6.53 -4.34 0.88
CA ILE A 81 -7.89 -3.97 1.29
C ILE A 81 -8.85 -3.80 0.11
N GLY A 82 -8.40 -4.05 -1.11
CA GLY A 82 -9.28 -4.08 -2.27
C GLY A 82 -9.28 -2.84 -3.15
N CYS A 83 -8.34 -1.91 -2.97
CA CYS A 83 -8.28 -0.71 -3.81
C CYS A 83 -7.96 -1.03 -5.27
N PHE A 84 -7.12 -2.03 -5.50
CA PHE A 84 -6.70 -2.52 -6.81
C PHE A 84 -5.99 -3.86 -6.64
N PRO A 85 -5.79 -4.64 -7.72
CA PRO A 85 -5.07 -5.91 -7.60
C PRO A 85 -3.59 -5.70 -7.28
N ALA A 86 -3.03 -6.54 -6.41
CA ALA A 86 -1.61 -6.49 -6.06
C ALA A 86 -0.72 -6.66 -7.30
N GLN A 87 -1.15 -7.48 -8.27
CA GLN A 87 -0.40 -7.67 -9.50
C GLN A 87 -0.25 -6.37 -10.29
N SER A 88 -1.22 -5.45 -10.20
CA SER A 88 -1.12 -4.13 -10.83
C SER A 88 0.06 -3.33 -10.30
N VAL A 89 0.34 -3.45 -9.01
CA VAL A 89 1.50 -2.77 -8.40
C VAL A 89 2.79 -3.32 -9.01
N ILE A 90 2.89 -4.65 -9.11
CA ILE A 90 4.09 -5.30 -9.65
C ILE A 90 4.29 -4.93 -11.14
N ASP A 91 3.21 -4.92 -11.91
CA ASP A 91 3.28 -4.67 -13.35
C ASP A 91 3.55 -3.21 -13.70
N GLU A 92 3.03 -2.28 -12.90
CA GLU A 92 3.03 -0.86 -13.25
C GLU A 92 3.97 0.01 -12.41
N TYR A 93 4.59 -0.55 -11.36
CA TYR A 93 5.41 0.23 -10.45
C TYR A 93 6.60 0.86 -11.19
N ALA A 94 6.78 2.17 -11.01
CA ALA A 94 7.86 2.95 -11.60
C ALA A 94 7.94 2.91 -13.13
N THR A 95 6.87 2.47 -13.81
CA THR A 95 6.80 2.54 -15.27
C THR A 95 6.31 3.92 -15.71
N ASP A 96 6.62 4.32 -16.93
CA ASP A 96 6.28 5.67 -17.44
C ASP A 96 4.79 5.94 -17.45
N GLN A 97 3.98 4.93 -17.70
CA GLN A 97 2.53 5.05 -17.77
C GLN A 97 1.81 4.40 -16.58
N GLY A 98 2.57 3.89 -15.62
CA GLY A 98 2.01 3.24 -14.46
C GLY A 98 1.46 4.23 -13.44
N ARG A 99 0.54 3.72 -12.61
CA ARG A 99 -0.06 4.51 -11.53
C ARG A 99 0.82 4.60 -10.28
N PHE A 100 1.91 3.83 -10.23
CA PHE A 100 2.73 3.67 -9.03
C PHE A 100 4.14 4.17 -9.29
N SER A 101 4.71 4.84 -8.30
CA SER A 101 6.07 5.37 -8.39
C SER A 101 6.83 5.06 -7.11
N MET A 102 8.15 5.26 -7.14
CA MET A 102 9.01 5.04 -5.97
C MET A 102 8.69 5.99 -4.81
N HIS A 103 8.03 7.09 -5.09
CA HIS A 103 7.55 8.03 -4.07
C HIS A 103 6.04 8.08 -4.11
N SER A 104 5.44 8.02 -2.93
CA SER A 104 3.99 8.08 -2.81
C SER A 104 3.45 9.40 -3.33
N CYS A 105 2.40 9.35 -4.12
CA CYS A 105 1.70 10.53 -4.59
C CYS A 105 0.24 10.18 -4.86
N ASN A 106 -0.59 11.21 -5.03
CA ASN A 106 -2.02 11.01 -5.26
C ASN A 106 -2.34 10.43 -6.64
N LEU A 107 -1.36 10.30 -7.53
CA LEU A 107 -1.53 9.67 -8.83
C LEU A 107 -1.52 8.14 -8.75
N ALA A 108 -1.05 7.57 -7.65
CA ALA A 108 -1.02 6.11 -7.47
C ALA A 108 -2.41 5.50 -7.59
N SER A 109 -3.43 6.26 -7.25
CA SER A 109 -4.81 5.86 -7.48
C SER A 109 -5.58 7.04 -8.06
N ARG A 110 -5.83 6.99 -9.35
CA ARG A 110 -6.51 8.07 -10.07
C ARG A 110 -7.94 8.33 -9.58
N ARG A 111 -8.50 7.39 -8.87
CA ARG A 111 -9.84 7.52 -8.34
C ARG A 111 -9.88 8.18 -6.99
N ARG A 112 -8.72 8.54 -6.46
CA ARG A 112 -8.63 9.11 -5.14
C ARG A 112 -8.38 10.61 -5.22
N PRO A 113 -8.92 11.37 -4.27
CA PRO A 113 -8.62 12.80 -4.21
C PRO A 113 -7.15 13.02 -3.88
N ALA A 114 -6.63 14.19 -4.27
CA ALA A 114 -5.23 14.53 -4.08
C ALA A 114 -4.79 14.52 -2.62
N HIS A 115 -5.72 14.71 -1.71
CA HIS A 115 -5.43 14.85 -0.28
C HIS A 115 -5.68 13.58 0.53
N TRP A 116 -5.94 12.49 -0.14
CA TRP A 116 -6.27 11.28 0.59
C TRP A 116 -5.09 10.75 1.40
#